data_7ef9c9b30bab57889efcdfa4fdff5634
#
_entry.id   7ef9c9b30bab57889efcdfa4fdff5634
#
_cell.length_a   1.000
_cell.length_b   1.000
_cell.length_c   1.000
_cell.angle_alpha   90.00
_cell.angle_beta   90.00
_cell.angle_gamma   90.00
#
_symmetry.space_group_name_H-M   'P 1'
#
loop_
_entity.id
_entity.type
_entity.pdbx_description
1 polymer ?
#
loop_
_entity_poly.entity_id
_entity_poly.type
_entity_poly.pdbx_seq_one_letter_code
_entity_poly.pdbx_strand_id
1 'polypeptide(L)'
;MEVGIPYSATSSGGIYYFKDGRTVPDVLQTAFEFPDKNLTLLYSATQASSRQRGKVIMGHDASMELGNTLTIKVDSDSTRYKKKIEEGIIQPDVPFYNYIPGSDDVDAITSATELYFAQRGLLYTYVNGQRYNTTYLHIREWLECIRQGLIPSCNIDRAFEEAMTAHMGTRAYLEGRTMYWDKEKEEIVRG
;
A
#
# COMPACT_ATOMS: atom_id res chain seq x y z
N MET A 1 -0.62 -1.55 8.04
CA MET A 1 -1.37 -2.80 8.28
C MET A 1 -0.38 -3.94 8.18
N GLU A 2 -0.32 -4.79 9.14
CA GLU A 2 0.43 -6.04 9.06
C GLU A 2 -0.53 -7.12 8.58
N VAL A 3 -0.49 -7.42 7.30
CA VAL A 3 -1.44 -8.35 6.68
C VAL A 3 -0.84 -9.72 6.38
N GLY A 4 0.50 -9.84 6.37
CA GLY A 4 1.19 -11.07 6.06
C GLY A 4 1.06 -11.48 4.60
N ILE A 5 1.25 -12.78 4.32
CA ILE A 5 1.08 -13.37 2.98
C ILE A 5 -0.42 -13.58 2.71
N PRO A 6 -0.94 -13.26 1.51
CA PRO A 6 -2.35 -13.46 1.18
C PRO A 6 -2.71 -14.96 1.18
N TYR A 7 -3.96 -15.25 1.50
CA TYR A 7 -4.50 -16.59 1.38
C TYR A 7 -4.50 -17.08 -0.07
N SER A 8 -4.94 -16.19 -1.00
CA SER A 8 -4.96 -16.50 -2.43
C SER A 8 -4.59 -15.29 -3.29
N ALA A 9 -4.16 -15.58 -4.52
CA ALA A 9 -3.91 -14.59 -5.55
C ALA A 9 -4.50 -15.05 -6.89
N THR A 10 -5.19 -14.14 -7.57
CA THR A 10 -5.72 -14.36 -8.93
C THR A 10 -5.25 -13.21 -9.81
N SER A 11 -4.69 -13.52 -10.97
CA SER A 11 -4.13 -12.52 -11.87
C SER A 11 -4.70 -12.63 -13.28
N SER A 12 -4.84 -11.47 -13.93
CA SER A 12 -5.14 -11.36 -15.36
C SER A 12 -4.27 -10.27 -15.99
N GLY A 13 -3.94 -10.42 -17.27
CA GLY A 13 -3.10 -9.47 -17.97
C GLY A 13 -2.59 -10.02 -19.28
N GLY A 14 -1.63 -9.33 -19.88
CA GLY A 14 -1.04 -9.78 -21.14
C GLY A 14 -0.03 -8.80 -21.69
N ILE A 15 0.57 -9.18 -22.82
CA ILE A 15 1.43 -8.35 -23.65
C ILE A 15 0.58 -7.79 -24.79
N TYR A 16 -0.01 -6.61 -24.57
CA TYR A 16 -0.97 -6.02 -25.50
C TYR A 16 -0.37 -4.95 -26.39
N TYR A 17 0.51 -4.14 -25.86
CA TYR A 17 1.09 -2.99 -26.56
C TYR A 17 2.50 -3.27 -27.07
N PHE A 18 3.43 -3.68 -26.20
CA PHE A 18 4.83 -3.88 -26.59
C PHE A 18 5.07 -5.25 -27.27
N LYS A 19 5.46 -5.24 -28.53
CA LYS A 19 5.71 -6.46 -29.34
C LYS A 19 7.22 -6.67 -29.58
N ASP A 20 8.02 -6.47 -28.55
CA ASP A 20 9.49 -6.50 -28.58
C ASP A 20 10.10 -7.85 -28.16
N GLY A 21 9.27 -8.88 -28.01
CA GLY A 21 9.70 -10.22 -27.58
C GLY A 21 9.78 -10.43 -26.07
N ARG A 22 9.32 -9.44 -25.27
CA ARG A 22 9.28 -9.57 -23.81
C ARG A 22 8.38 -10.73 -23.36
N THR A 23 8.72 -11.30 -22.21
CA THR A 23 7.90 -12.33 -21.51
C THR A 23 7.10 -11.78 -20.34
N VAL A 24 7.41 -10.55 -19.90
CA VAL A 24 6.71 -9.87 -18.81
C VAL A 24 5.49 -9.13 -19.38
N PRO A 25 4.31 -9.26 -18.76
CA PRO A 25 3.11 -8.56 -19.23
C PRO A 25 3.28 -7.05 -19.12
N ASP A 26 2.76 -6.31 -20.11
CA ASP A 26 2.70 -4.85 -20.08
C ASP A 26 1.42 -4.32 -19.41
N VAL A 27 0.45 -5.20 -19.18
CA VAL A 27 -0.73 -4.96 -18.34
C VAL A 27 -0.91 -6.13 -17.41
N LEU A 28 -0.96 -5.88 -16.11
CA LEU A 28 -1.21 -6.89 -15.08
C LEU A 28 -2.17 -6.35 -14.04
N GLN A 29 -3.14 -7.18 -13.67
CA GLN A 29 -4.05 -6.95 -12.56
C GLN A 29 -4.06 -8.19 -11.68
N THR A 30 -3.93 -8.00 -10.39
CA THR A 30 -3.93 -9.09 -9.41
C THR A 30 -4.84 -8.74 -8.24
N ALA A 31 -5.71 -9.67 -7.89
CA ALA A 31 -6.47 -9.65 -6.64
C ALA A 31 -5.79 -10.56 -5.63
N PHE A 32 -5.48 -10.02 -4.46
CA PHE A 32 -4.95 -10.74 -3.31
C PHE A 32 -6.00 -10.76 -2.20
N GLU A 33 -6.29 -11.93 -1.67
CA GLU A 33 -7.33 -12.12 -0.66
C GLU A 33 -6.71 -12.40 0.71
N PHE A 34 -7.21 -11.68 1.73
CA PHE A 34 -6.84 -11.84 3.14
C PHE A 34 -8.11 -12.02 3.97
N PRO A 35 -8.74 -13.23 3.95
CA PRO A 35 -10.04 -13.46 4.59
C PRO A 35 -10.00 -13.23 6.11
N ASP A 36 -8.89 -13.58 6.75
CA ASP A 36 -8.64 -13.39 8.20
C ASP A 36 -8.56 -11.90 8.60
N LYS A 37 -8.37 -11.01 7.62
CA LYS A 37 -8.32 -9.55 7.80
C LYS A 37 -9.55 -8.85 7.20
N ASN A 38 -10.49 -9.59 6.61
CA ASN A 38 -11.61 -9.03 5.83
C ASN A 38 -11.11 -8.01 4.79
N LEU A 39 -10.05 -8.35 4.06
CA LEU A 39 -9.37 -7.44 3.15
C LEU A 39 -9.12 -8.11 1.80
N THR A 40 -9.38 -7.36 0.72
CA THR A 40 -8.92 -7.66 -0.63
C THR A 40 -8.01 -6.54 -1.11
N LEU A 41 -6.82 -6.88 -1.60
CA LEU A 41 -5.90 -5.94 -2.24
C LEU A 41 -5.97 -6.11 -3.76
N LEU A 42 -6.32 -5.04 -4.48
CA LEU A 42 -6.28 -4.99 -5.93
C LEU A 42 -5.02 -4.28 -6.40
N TYR A 43 -4.11 -5.02 -6.99
CA TYR A 43 -2.94 -4.47 -7.66
C TYR A 43 -3.24 -4.28 -9.15
N SER A 44 -2.99 -3.11 -9.69
CA SER A 44 -3.21 -2.81 -11.10
C SER A 44 -2.03 -2.04 -11.65
N ALA A 45 -1.34 -2.61 -12.63
CA ALA A 45 -0.20 -2.01 -13.29
C ALA A 45 -0.33 -2.03 -14.81
N THR A 46 0.20 -1.01 -15.46
CA THR A 46 0.41 -0.96 -16.91
C THR A 46 1.72 -0.23 -17.21
N GLN A 47 2.48 -0.76 -18.15
CA GLN A 47 3.66 -0.11 -18.71
C GLN A 47 3.30 0.73 -19.96
N ALA A 48 2.10 0.56 -20.51
CA ALA A 48 1.65 1.21 -21.73
C ALA A 48 1.00 2.60 -21.48
N SER A 49 0.90 3.05 -20.23
CA SER A 49 0.33 4.36 -19.87
C SER A 49 1.13 5.02 -18.76
N SER A 50 1.35 6.31 -18.89
CA SER A 50 1.97 7.14 -17.85
C SER A 50 0.98 7.56 -16.74
N ARG A 51 -0.32 7.28 -16.92
CA ARG A 51 -1.35 7.66 -15.94
C ARG A 51 -1.22 6.81 -14.67
N GLN A 52 -1.00 7.47 -13.55
CA GLN A 52 -1.03 6.83 -12.24
C GLN A 52 -2.47 6.61 -11.76
N ARG A 53 -2.73 5.47 -11.15
CA ARG A 53 -4.05 5.13 -10.56
C ARG A 53 -4.17 5.53 -9.10
N GLY A 54 -3.04 5.89 -8.47
CA GLY A 54 -3.00 6.19 -7.05
C GLY A 54 -3.03 4.93 -6.18
N LYS A 55 -3.07 5.16 -4.88
CA LYS A 55 -3.24 4.12 -3.85
C LYS A 55 -4.42 4.54 -2.99
N VAL A 56 -5.45 3.73 -2.94
CA VAL A 56 -6.66 4.02 -2.18
C VAL A 56 -6.94 2.87 -1.22
N ILE A 57 -7.19 3.20 0.03
CA ILE A 57 -7.71 2.28 1.04
C ILE A 57 -9.17 2.64 1.26
N MET A 58 -10.07 1.72 0.95
CA MET A 58 -11.52 1.90 1.09
C MET A 58 -12.02 1.08 2.27
N GLY A 59 -12.67 1.76 3.21
CA GLY A 59 -13.41 1.15 4.31
C GLY A 59 -14.85 1.62 4.28
N HIS A 60 -15.72 0.98 5.08
CA HIS A 60 -17.13 1.36 5.17
C HIS A 60 -17.33 2.78 5.73
N ASP A 61 -16.53 3.18 6.71
CA ASP A 61 -16.71 4.46 7.38
C ASP A 61 -15.92 5.61 6.76
N ALA A 62 -14.83 5.31 6.05
CA ALA A 62 -13.97 6.31 5.43
C ALA A 62 -13.06 5.69 4.37
N SER A 63 -12.62 6.51 3.44
CA SER A 63 -11.58 6.19 2.46
C SER A 63 -10.33 7.05 2.68
N MET A 64 -9.18 6.49 2.29
CA MET A 64 -7.88 7.15 2.38
C MET A 64 -7.17 7.06 1.04
N GLU A 65 -6.83 8.19 0.48
CA GLU A 65 -6.02 8.30 -0.74
C GLU A 65 -4.56 8.60 -0.37
N LEU A 66 -3.65 7.77 -0.86
CA LEU A 66 -2.21 7.85 -0.61
C LEU A 66 -1.48 8.22 -1.90
N GLY A 67 -0.85 9.37 -1.90
CA GLY A 67 -0.05 9.87 -3.03
C GLY A 67 1.05 10.78 -2.53
N ASN A 68 1.29 11.88 -3.25
CA ASN A 68 2.11 12.98 -2.74
C ASN A 68 1.43 13.72 -1.59
N THR A 69 0.14 13.52 -1.45
CA THR A 69 -0.70 13.98 -0.34
C THR A 69 -1.38 12.79 0.31
N LEU A 70 -1.78 12.95 1.56
CA LEU A 70 -2.68 12.03 2.25
C LEU A 70 -4.02 12.73 2.39
N THR A 71 -5.05 12.12 1.84
CA THR A 71 -6.42 12.64 1.94
C THR A 71 -7.32 11.59 2.56
N ILE A 72 -8.09 11.97 3.59
CA ILE A 72 -9.07 11.10 4.23
C ILE A 72 -10.44 11.75 4.11
N LYS A 73 -11.41 10.99 3.58
CA LYS A 73 -12.82 11.38 3.47
C LYS A 73 -13.67 10.38 4.22
N VAL A 74 -14.70 10.89 4.90
CA VAL A 74 -15.71 10.03 5.54
C VAL A 74 -16.70 9.61 4.46
N ASP A 75 -17.15 8.36 4.53
CA ASP A 75 -18.19 7.84 3.64
C ASP A 75 -19.54 8.40 4.04
N SER A 76 -20.41 8.70 3.05
CA SER A 76 -21.76 9.21 3.29
C SER A 76 -22.64 8.26 4.10
N ASP A 77 -22.40 6.95 3.93
CA ASP A 77 -23.14 5.88 4.59
C ASP A 77 -22.45 5.38 5.87
N SER A 78 -21.44 6.11 6.35
CA SER A 78 -20.71 5.77 7.57
C SER A 78 -21.65 5.57 8.75
N THR A 79 -21.55 4.43 9.38
CA THR A 79 -22.28 4.13 10.62
C THR A 79 -21.65 4.80 11.83
N ARG A 80 -20.33 4.85 11.86
CA ARG A 80 -19.54 5.41 12.95
C ARG A 80 -19.67 6.92 13.08
N TYR A 81 -19.75 7.62 11.95
CA TYR A 81 -19.78 9.08 11.90
C TYR A 81 -21.17 9.64 11.59
N LYS A 82 -22.21 8.79 11.49
CA LYS A 82 -23.59 9.15 11.13
C LYS A 82 -24.09 10.40 11.86
N LYS A 83 -24.00 10.42 13.19
CA LYS A 83 -24.47 11.55 14.00
C LYS A 83 -23.76 12.86 13.66
N LYS A 84 -22.45 12.82 13.43
CA LYS A 84 -21.66 14.01 13.07
C LYS A 84 -21.97 14.52 11.67
N ILE A 85 -22.35 13.62 10.75
CA ILE A 85 -22.81 13.97 9.41
C ILE A 85 -24.18 14.64 9.50
N GLU A 86 -25.12 14.07 10.25
CA GLU A 86 -26.46 14.63 10.47
C GLU A 86 -26.43 16.00 11.16
N GLU A 87 -25.48 16.22 12.07
CA GLU A 87 -25.24 17.51 12.74
C GLU A 87 -24.48 18.52 11.84
N GLY A 88 -24.07 18.13 10.63
CA GLY A 88 -23.32 18.98 9.70
C GLY A 88 -21.87 19.27 10.12
N ILE A 89 -21.35 18.56 11.13
CA ILE A 89 -19.97 18.70 11.62
C ILE A 89 -19.00 18.10 10.62
N ILE A 90 -19.37 16.98 9.99
CA ILE A 90 -18.60 16.30 8.94
C ILE A 90 -19.40 16.35 7.65
N GLN A 91 -18.73 16.78 6.58
CA GLN A 91 -19.28 16.75 5.22
C GLN A 91 -18.56 15.65 4.43
N PRO A 92 -19.27 14.59 3.97
CA PRO A 92 -18.65 13.45 3.30
C PRO A 92 -17.83 13.79 2.06
N ASP A 93 -18.26 14.80 1.29
CA ASP A 93 -17.57 15.24 0.07
C ASP A 93 -16.31 16.07 0.34
N VAL A 94 -16.13 16.53 1.57
CA VAL A 94 -14.98 17.35 1.98
C VAL A 94 -13.99 16.49 2.75
N PRO A 95 -12.69 16.49 2.39
CA PRO A 95 -11.68 15.81 3.18
C PRO A 95 -11.67 16.35 4.60
N PHE A 96 -11.89 15.49 5.59
CA PHE A 96 -11.76 15.90 6.99
C PHE A 96 -10.30 15.90 7.46
N TYR A 97 -9.41 15.28 6.69
CA TYR A 97 -7.97 15.34 6.86
C TYR A 97 -7.30 15.42 5.49
N ASN A 98 -6.44 16.41 5.31
CA ASN A 98 -5.63 16.57 4.13
C ASN A 98 -4.21 17.01 4.54
N TYR A 99 -3.22 16.19 4.21
CA TYR A 99 -1.83 16.50 4.46
C TYR A 99 -1.09 16.67 3.14
N ILE A 100 -0.49 17.83 2.95
CA ILE A 100 0.32 18.18 1.78
C ILE A 100 1.75 18.35 2.26
N PRO A 101 2.68 17.42 1.97
CA PRO A 101 4.07 17.55 2.37
C PRO A 101 4.69 18.84 1.81
N GLY A 102 5.26 19.66 2.70
CA GLY A 102 5.93 20.90 2.32
C GLY A 102 5.04 22.09 2.03
N SER A 103 3.77 22.02 2.39
CA SER A 103 2.90 23.20 2.44
C SER A 103 3.22 23.99 3.71
N ASP A 104 3.44 25.29 3.55
CA ASP A 104 3.78 26.20 4.67
C ASP A 104 2.63 26.32 5.70
N ASP A 105 1.42 25.91 5.31
CA ASP A 105 0.23 25.98 6.16
C ASP A 105 0.03 24.73 7.03
N VAL A 106 0.81 23.70 6.84
CA VAL A 106 0.71 22.45 7.60
C VAL A 106 1.97 22.22 8.40
N ASP A 107 2.17 23.03 9.40
CA ASP A 107 3.13 22.77 10.48
C ASP A 107 2.57 21.74 11.47
N ALA A 108 2.15 20.62 10.97
CA ALA A 108 1.68 19.52 11.80
C ALA A 108 2.62 18.33 11.74
N ILE A 109 3.91 18.61 11.79
CA ILE A 109 4.86 17.54 12.00
C ILE A 109 4.91 17.27 13.50
N THR A 110 3.84 16.66 14.00
CA THR A 110 3.94 15.91 15.22
C THR A 110 4.76 14.65 14.92
N SER A 111 5.54 14.18 15.87
CA SER A 111 6.29 12.94 15.74
C SER A 111 5.41 11.75 15.29
N ALA A 112 4.13 11.76 15.64
CA ALA A 112 3.14 10.79 15.20
C ALA A 112 2.80 10.90 13.71
N THR A 113 2.69 12.10 13.17
CA THR A 113 2.43 12.35 11.75
C THR A 113 3.64 11.96 10.91
N GLU A 114 4.84 12.32 11.33
CA GLU A 114 6.09 11.91 10.69
C GLU A 114 6.20 10.38 10.63
N LEU A 115 5.96 9.72 11.76
CA LEU A 115 5.99 8.26 11.84
C LEU A 115 4.97 7.62 10.91
N TYR A 116 3.76 8.18 10.86
CA TYR A 116 2.69 7.72 9.99
C TYR A 116 3.11 7.76 8.51
N PHE A 117 3.69 8.86 8.04
CA PHE A 117 4.09 9.02 6.64
C PHE A 117 5.35 8.22 6.30
N ALA A 118 6.33 8.15 7.20
CA ALA A 118 7.51 7.33 7.02
C ALA A 118 7.16 5.85 6.85
N GLN A 119 6.24 5.34 7.66
CA GLN A 119 5.79 3.94 7.59
C GLN A 119 4.98 3.61 6.34
N ARG A 120 4.47 4.60 5.61
CA ARG A 120 3.64 4.38 4.41
C ARG A 120 4.36 4.61 3.09
N GLY A 121 5.68 4.77 3.16
CA GLY A 121 6.51 4.87 1.96
C GLY A 121 6.15 6.06 1.06
N LEU A 122 5.73 7.17 1.62
CA LEU A 122 5.59 8.41 0.88
C LEU A 122 6.98 8.85 0.40
N LEU A 123 7.04 9.44 -0.80
CA LEU A 123 8.29 9.77 -1.47
C LEU A 123 9.21 10.67 -0.64
N TYR A 124 8.61 11.55 0.19
CA TYR A 124 9.31 12.45 1.10
C TYR A 124 8.60 12.50 2.43
N THR A 125 9.35 12.76 3.49
CA THR A 125 8.82 13.06 4.82
C THR A 125 9.60 14.23 5.42
N TYR A 126 9.03 14.82 6.46
CA TYR A 126 9.65 15.90 7.22
C TYR A 126 10.02 15.38 8.60
N VAL A 127 11.22 15.69 9.05
CA VAL A 127 11.73 15.40 10.40
C VAL A 127 12.34 16.69 10.93
N ASN A 128 11.81 17.20 12.03
CA ASN A 128 12.25 18.47 12.62
C ASN A 128 12.27 19.64 11.61
N GLY A 129 11.24 19.76 10.78
CA GLY A 129 11.13 20.80 9.77
C GLY A 129 12.00 20.61 8.53
N GLN A 130 12.82 19.56 8.46
CA GLN A 130 13.64 19.25 7.30
C GLN A 130 13.02 18.16 6.45
N ARG A 131 13.04 18.37 5.14
CA ARG A 131 12.55 17.40 4.14
C ARG A 131 13.60 16.32 3.90
N TYR A 132 13.20 15.06 4.06
CA TYR A 132 14.03 13.89 3.79
C TYR A 132 13.41 13.00 2.72
N ASN A 133 14.25 12.41 1.89
CA ASN A 133 13.88 11.30 1.02
C ASN A 133 13.68 10.04 1.88
N THR A 134 12.59 9.31 1.67
CA THR A 134 12.27 8.09 2.43
C THR A 134 13.31 6.99 2.23
N THR A 135 13.93 6.91 1.04
CA THR A 135 15.05 5.97 0.78
C THR A 135 16.26 6.29 1.67
N TYR A 136 16.59 7.58 1.85
CA TYR A 136 17.66 7.97 2.77
C TYR A 136 17.35 7.53 4.21
N LEU A 137 16.12 7.75 4.68
CA LEU A 137 15.71 7.35 6.03
C LEU A 137 15.77 5.84 6.21
N HIS A 138 15.35 5.07 5.20
CA HIS A 138 15.41 3.62 5.21
C HIS A 138 16.85 3.10 5.30
N ILE A 139 17.77 3.63 4.49
CA ILE A 139 19.19 3.25 4.53
C ILE A 139 19.81 3.67 5.87
N ARG A 140 19.47 4.86 6.39
CA ARG A 140 19.96 5.33 7.69
C ARG A 140 19.50 4.39 8.81
N GLU A 141 18.23 4.03 8.86
CA GLU A 141 17.69 3.08 9.84
C GLU A 141 18.46 1.76 9.79
N TRP A 142 18.65 1.20 8.59
CA TRP A 142 19.40 -0.05 8.40
C TRP A 142 20.82 0.04 8.96
N LEU A 143 21.56 1.11 8.66
CA LEU A 143 22.92 1.32 9.19
C LEU A 143 22.95 1.51 10.71
N GLU A 144 21.97 2.19 11.26
CA GLU A 144 21.83 2.38 12.71
C GLU A 144 21.52 1.05 13.41
N CYS A 145 20.63 0.24 12.83
CA CYS A 145 20.34 -1.10 13.34
C CYS A 145 21.58 -2.01 13.36
N ILE A 146 22.41 -1.97 12.31
CA ILE A 146 23.68 -2.72 12.28
C ILE A 146 24.61 -2.28 13.42
N ARG A 147 24.75 -0.96 13.65
CA ARG A 147 25.63 -0.43 14.69
C ARG A 147 25.16 -0.76 16.11
N GLN A 148 23.86 -0.88 16.31
CA GLN A 148 23.24 -1.07 17.62
C GLN A 148 22.81 -2.51 17.88
N GLY A 149 22.95 -3.41 16.90
CA GLY A 149 22.47 -4.80 17.02
C GLY A 149 20.94 -4.91 17.08
N LEU A 150 20.23 -3.97 16.45
CA LEU A 150 18.76 -3.95 16.38
C LEU A 150 18.25 -4.59 15.08
N ILE A 151 16.98 -4.95 15.10
CA ILE A 151 16.27 -5.46 13.91
C ILE A 151 15.64 -4.26 13.18
N PRO A 152 15.93 -4.04 11.87
CA PRO A 152 15.31 -2.97 11.12
C PRO A 152 13.80 -3.21 10.89
N SER A 153 13.05 -2.14 10.65
CA SER A 153 11.61 -2.23 10.38
C SER A 153 11.30 -3.07 9.13
N CYS A 154 12.16 -2.98 8.11
CA CYS A 154 12.13 -3.85 6.92
C CYS A 154 13.19 -4.96 7.10
N ASN A 155 12.84 -6.01 7.82
CA ASN A 155 13.68 -7.17 8.08
C ASN A 155 13.40 -8.32 7.09
N ILE A 156 14.12 -9.44 7.24
CA ILE A 156 14.00 -10.58 6.32
C ILE A 156 12.61 -11.21 6.34
N ASP A 157 11.92 -11.24 7.49
CA ASP A 157 10.59 -11.82 7.58
C ASP A 157 9.58 -10.98 6.79
N ARG A 158 9.67 -9.64 6.89
CA ARG A 158 8.85 -8.73 6.07
C ARG A 158 9.17 -8.84 4.59
N ALA A 159 10.46 -8.90 4.25
CA ALA A 159 10.89 -9.08 2.86
C ALA A 159 10.39 -10.41 2.28
N PHE A 160 10.35 -11.48 3.08
CA PHE A 160 9.79 -12.76 2.69
C PHE A 160 8.28 -12.67 2.42
N GLU A 161 7.50 -12.07 3.32
CA GLU A 161 6.06 -11.87 3.12
C GLU A 161 5.75 -11.10 1.83
N GLU A 162 6.49 -10.03 1.57
CA GLU A 162 6.33 -9.21 0.38
C GLU A 162 6.72 -9.96 -0.90
N ALA A 163 7.85 -10.67 -0.86
CA ALA A 163 8.33 -11.46 -2.00
C ALA A 163 7.36 -12.59 -2.35
N MET A 164 6.87 -13.34 -1.34
CA MET A 164 5.90 -14.40 -1.57
C MET A 164 4.60 -13.88 -2.14
N THR A 165 4.11 -12.74 -1.66
CA THR A 165 2.92 -12.06 -2.21
C THR A 165 3.12 -11.75 -3.70
N ALA A 166 4.26 -11.16 -4.07
CA ALA A 166 4.58 -10.86 -5.47
C ALA A 166 4.69 -12.12 -6.33
N HIS A 167 5.33 -13.17 -5.80
CA HIS A 167 5.44 -14.46 -6.49
C HIS A 167 4.09 -15.15 -6.70
N MET A 168 3.18 -15.08 -5.73
CA MET A 168 1.81 -15.60 -5.90
C MET A 168 1.11 -14.93 -7.08
N GLY A 169 1.17 -13.59 -7.18
CA GLY A 169 0.60 -12.85 -8.30
C GLY A 169 1.22 -13.22 -9.64
N THR A 170 2.54 -13.35 -9.69
CA THR A 170 3.28 -13.76 -10.90
C THR A 170 2.91 -15.17 -11.32
N ARG A 171 2.88 -16.13 -10.40
CA ARG A 171 2.50 -17.52 -10.70
C ARG A 171 1.04 -17.62 -11.12
N ALA A 172 0.12 -16.89 -10.48
CA ALA A 172 -1.27 -16.84 -10.88
C ALA A 172 -1.45 -16.39 -12.33
N TYR A 173 -0.67 -15.40 -12.77
CA TYR A 173 -0.65 -14.95 -14.16
C TYR A 173 -0.08 -16.02 -15.10
N LEU A 174 1.09 -16.56 -14.80
CA LEU A 174 1.77 -17.52 -15.67
C LEU A 174 1.03 -18.85 -15.81
N GLU A 175 0.39 -19.31 -14.74
CA GLU A 175 -0.34 -20.59 -14.72
C GLU A 175 -1.84 -20.42 -15.11
N GLY A 176 -2.33 -19.18 -15.23
CA GLY A 176 -3.72 -18.88 -15.61
C GLY A 176 -4.75 -19.40 -14.60
N ARG A 177 -4.39 -19.48 -13.33
CA ARG A 177 -5.24 -20.01 -12.26
C ARG A 177 -4.98 -19.30 -10.93
N THR A 178 -5.89 -19.50 -9.97
CA THR A 178 -5.69 -19.03 -8.59
C THR A 178 -4.57 -19.81 -7.92
N MET A 179 -3.68 -19.08 -7.23
CA MET A 179 -2.64 -19.65 -6.38
C MET A 179 -3.01 -19.43 -4.92
N TYR A 180 -2.65 -20.38 -4.07
CA TYR A 180 -2.90 -20.34 -2.63
C TYR A 180 -1.59 -20.41 -1.86
N TRP A 181 -1.58 -19.84 -0.65
CA TRP A 181 -0.48 -19.97 0.29
C TRP A 181 -0.74 -21.11 1.29
N ASP A 182 0.08 -22.14 1.26
CA ASP A 182 0.08 -23.22 2.26
C ASP A 182 0.98 -22.80 3.43
N LYS A 183 0.36 -22.44 4.56
CA LYS A 183 1.08 -21.96 5.76
C LYS A 183 1.89 -23.05 6.45
N GLU A 184 1.51 -24.32 6.32
CA GLU A 184 2.20 -25.43 6.98
C GLU A 184 3.47 -25.83 6.23
N LYS A 185 3.41 -25.76 4.91
CA LYS A 185 4.56 -26.09 4.05
C LYS A 185 5.39 -24.87 3.64
N GLU A 186 4.92 -23.68 3.96
CA GLU A 186 5.51 -22.40 3.53
C GLU A 186 5.75 -22.33 2.01
N GLU A 187 4.77 -22.81 1.23
CA GLU A 187 4.87 -22.84 -0.23
C GLU A 187 3.60 -22.33 -0.94
N ILE A 188 3.80 -21.88 -2.19
CA ILE A 188 2.70 -21.48 -3.07
C ILE A 188 2.17 -22.73 -3.79
N VAL A 189 0.89 -23.06 -3.56
CA VAL A 189 0.21 -24.21 -4.14
C VAL A 189 -0.83 -23.81 -5.17
N ARG A 190 -1.20 -24.77 -6.03
CA ARG A 190 -2.22 -24.57 -7.05
C ARG A 190 -3.62 -24.75 -6.45
N GLY A 191 -4.56 -23.92 -6.93
CA GLY A 191 -5.97 -24.13 -6.71
C GLY A 191 -6.63 -24.99 -7.78
#